data_af51e75aed41595fbb86dbdddb9c4db7
#
_entry.id   af51e75aed41595fbb86dbdddb9c4db7
#
_cell.length_a   1.000
_cell.length_b   1.000
_cell.length_c   1.000
_cell.angle_alpha   90.00
_cell.angle_beta   90.00
_cell.angle_gamma   90.00
#
_symmetry.space_group_name_H-M   'P 1'
#
loop_
_entity.id
_entity.type
_entity.pdbx_description
1 polymer ?
#
loop_
_entity_poly.entity_id
_entity_poly.type
_entity_poly.pdbx_seq_one_letter_code
_entity_poly.pdbx_strand_id
1 'polypeptide(L)'
;MKKFLAVVMTAVLAMSMMTACGSSKSSKENKDTTAAKAETTKAETIDASGVTLVSDGVLTVGAEMGYAPFETLQKDGKTPEGFDIDIITEIAKRLGLKVNFINTSFDGILGKIGKDYDVVCSAVTINPTRKKDRKSVV
;
A
#
# COMPACT_ATOMS: atom_id res chain seq x y z
N MET A 1 24.10 40.67 13.46
CA MET A 1 23.53 41.98 13.90
C MET A 1 22.02 41.87 13.72
N LYS A 2 21.34 41.82 14.84
CA LYS A 2 20.16 42.65 15.18
C LYS A 2 18.95 42.44 14.24
N LYS A 3 17.79 42.08 14.66
CA LYS A 3 16.97 42.21 15.86
C LYS A 3 15.52 42.24 15.40
N PHE A 4 14.64 41.51 16.10
CA PHE A 4 13.30 41.90 16.56
C PHE A 4 12.25 42.29 15.49
N LEU A 5 10.99 41.85 15.58
CA LEU A 5 9.92 42.06 16.57
C LEU A 5 8.73 41.21 16.06
N ALA A 6 8.13 40.27 16.69
CA ALA A 6 7.19 40.27 17.82
C ALA A 6 5.92 41.12 17.63
N VAL A 7 4.78 40.51 18.02
CA VAL A 7 3.54 41.15 18.55
C VAL A 7 2.47 41.45 17.47
N VAL A 8 1.18 41.13 17.58
CA VAL A 8 0.20 40.94 18.66
C VAL A 8 -1.10 40.37 18.03
N MET A 9 -1.68 39.40 18.68
CA MET A 9 -3.04 39.31 19.20
C MET A 9 -4.13 40.16 18.52
N THR A 10 -5.23 39.52 18.15
CA THR A 10 -6.55 39.81 18.76
C THR A 10 -7.58 38.74 18.40
N ALA A 11 -8.25 38.25 19.42
CA ALA A 11 -9.45 37.43 19.40
C ALA A 11 -10.66 38.36 19.13
N VAL A 12 -11.64 37.87 18.35
CA VAL A 12 -13.02 38.32 18.44
C VAL A 12 -13.96 37.13 18.29
N LEU A 13 -14.67 36.86 19.39
CA LEU A 13 -15.89 36.07 19.45
C LEU A 13 -17.00 36.85 18.74
N ALA A 14 -17.86 36.16 18.01
CA ALA A 14 -19.28 36.52 17.89
C ALA A 14 -20.14 35.30 17.60
N MET A 15 -20.96 34.97 18.55
CA MET A 15 -22.15 34.13 18.45
C MET A 15 -23.17 34.75 17.51
N SER A 16 -23.88 33.93 16.74
CA SER A 16 -25.26 34.22 16.36
C SER A 16 -26.02 32.94 16.11
N MET A 17 -26.94 32.63 16.98
CA MET A 17 -28.08 31.74 16.78
C MET A 17 -29.11 32.45 15.88
N MET A 18 -29.88 31.66 15.11
CA MET A 18 -31.34 31.62 15.01
C MET A 18 -31.77 30.85 13.75
N THR A 19 -32.38 29.73 13.96
CA THR A 19 -33.81 29.36 13.79
C THR A 19 -34.47 29.77 12.49
N ALA A 20 -34.91 28.78 11.71
CA ALA A 20 -36.25 28.76 11.16
C ALA A 20 -36.62 27.37 10.60
N CYS A 21 -37.73 26.85 11.06
CA CYS A 21 -38.48 25.71 10.54
C CYS A 21 -38.98 25.95 9.11
N GLY A 22 -38.99 24.89 8.32
CA GLY A 22 -39.73 24.81 7.04
C GLY A 22 -39.92 23.37 6.63
N SER A 23 -41.10 22.81 6.90
CA SER A 23 -41.56 21.49 6.44
C SER A 23 -41.67 21.43 4.93
N SER A 24 -41.12 20.37 4.32
CA SER A 24 -41.74 19.72 3.17
C SER A 24 -41.24 18.28 3.01
N LYS A 25 -42.19 17.36 3.02
CA LYS A 25 -42.03 15.94 2.73
C LYS A 25 -41.54 15.72 1.32
N SER A 26 -40.56 14.83 1.11
CA SER A 26 -40.66 13.74 0.15
C SER A 26 -39.42 12.84 0.17
N SER A 27 -39.72 11.54 0.17
CA SER A 27 -38.93 10.41 -0.36
C SER A 27 -37.65 9.96 0.35
N LYS A 28 -37.80 8.80 0.95
CA LYS A 28 -36.79 7.88 1.45
C LYS A 28 -35.80 7.54 0.35
N GLU A 29 -34.53 7.76 0.61
CA GLU A 29 -33.48 6.89 0.09
C GLU A 29 -32.50 6.62 1.22
N ASN A 30 -32.56 5.38 1.66
CA ASN A 30 -31.78 4.82 2.74
C ASN A 30 -30.37 4.57 2.16
N LYS A 31 -29.42 5.45 2.42
CA LYS A 31 -28.00 5.18 2.16
C LYS A 31 -27.34 4.94 3.50
N ASP A 32 -27.46 3.70 3.95
CA ASP A 32 -26.71 3.17 5.07
C ASP A 32 -25.24 3.07 4.67
N THR A 33 -24.50 4.15 4.89
CA THR A 33 -23.05 4.14 4.78
C THR A 33 -22.53 3.74 6.15
N THR A 34 -22.49 2.44 6.39
CA THR A 34 -21.74 1.88 7.52
C THR A 34 -20.26 2.19 7.27
N ALA A 35 -19.78 3.25 7.90
CA ALA A 35 -18.35 3.50 8.01
C ALA A 35 -17.76 2.31 8.79
N ALA A 36 -17.11 1.41 8.07
CA ALA A 36 -16.30 0.36 8.68
C ALA A 36 -15.21 1.03 9.49
N LYS A 37 -15.35 0.97 10.81
CA LYS A 37 -14.32 1.33 11.76
C LYS A 37 -13.13 0.41 11.48
N ALA A 38 -12.07 0.96 10.90
CA ALA A 38 -10.82 0.25 10.76
C ALA A 38 -10.30 -0.07 12.18
N GLU A 39 -10.51 -1.29 12.62
CA GLU A 39 -9.79 -1.82 13.77
C GLU A 39 -8.33 -1.91 13.39
N THR A 40 -7.52 -1.09 14.02
CA THR A 40 -6.06 -1.18 13.95
C THR A 40 -5.65 -2.46 14.67
N THR A 41 -5.73 -3.58 13.96
CA THR A 41 -5.16 -4.84 14.43
C THR A 41 -3.65 -4.63 14.50
N LYS A 42 -3.08 -4.75 15.69
CA LYS A 42 -1.63 -4.77 15.91
C LYS A 42 -1.05 -5.81 14.96
N ALA A 43 -0.25 -5.37 14.00
CA ALA A 43 0.37 -6.27 13.02
C ALA A 43 1.21 -7.30 13.79
N GLU A 44 0.78 -8.56 13.78
CA GLU A 44 1.61 -9.66 14.28
C GLU A 44 2.81 -9.80 13.36
N THR A 45 4.00 -9.75 13.93
CA THR A 45 5.25 -10.06 13.24
C THR A 45 5.33 -11.57 13.07
N ILE A 46 5.54 -12.01 11.83
CA ILE A 46 5.72 -13.42 11.48
C ILE A 46 7.22 -13.72 11.58
N ASP A 47 7.58 -14.81 12.24
CA ASP A 47 8.98 -15.26 12.30
C ASP A 47 9.43 -15.80 10.94
N ALA A 48 10.32 -15.08 10.28
CA ALA A 48 10.93 -15.44 9.00
C ALA A 48 12.34 -16.07 9.15
N SER A 49 12.79 -16.40 10.35
CA SER A 49 14.15 -16.87 10.63
C SER A 49 14.52 -18.19 9.92
N GLY A 50 13.54 -18.97 9.47
CA GLY A 50 13.74 -20.21 8.71
C GLY A 50 13.72 -20.06 7.19
N VAL A 51 13.63 -18.84 6.66
CA VAL A 51 13.54 -18.58 5.22
C VAL A 51 14.90 -18.19 4.66
N THR A 52 15.36 -18.93 3.65
CA THR A 52 16.56 -18.56 2.89
C THR A 52 16.20 -17.50 1.85
N LEU A 53 16.81 -16.33 1.94
CA LEU A 53 16.61 -15.20 1.02
C LEU A 53 17.83 -15.03 0.11
N VAL A 54 17.62 -14.41 -1.06
CA VAL A 54 18.70 -14.02 -1.99
C VAL A 54 19.64 -13.00 -1.33
N SER A 55 19.10 -12.14 -0.47
CA SER A 55 19.85 -11.19 0.34
C SER A 55 19.37 -11.21 1.77
N ASP A 56 20.27 -11.38 2.74
CA ASP A 56 19.90 -11.44 4.15
C ASP A 56 19.14 -10.20 4.62
N GLY A 57 17.98 -10.43 5.25
CA GLY A 57 17.14 -9.36 5.79
C GLY A 57 16.40 -8.50 4.75
N VAL A 58 16.43 -8.90 3.48
CA VAL A 58 15.79 -8.16 2.38
C VAL A 58 14.92 -9.10 1.56
N LEU A 59 13.63 -8.82 1.48
CA LEU A 59 12.74 -9.48 0.53
C LEU A 59 12.95 -8.85 -0.85
N THR A 60 13.59 -9.58 -1.74
CA THR A 60 13.83 -9.13 -3.11
C THR A 60 12.68 -9.56 -4.01
N VAL A 61 12.08 -8.62 -4.72
CA VAL A 61 10.82 -8.80 -5.47
C VAL A 61 11.03 -8.50 -6.94
N GLY A 62 10.79 -9.48 -7.80
CA GLY A 62 10.72 -9.26 -9.25
C GLY A 62 9.35 -8.72 -9.65
N ALA A 63 9.33 -7.62 -10.43
CA ALA A 63 8.12 -7.03 -10.98
C ALA A 63 8.39 -6.37 -12.33
N GLU A 64 7.41 -6.35 -13.25
CA GLU A 64 7.48 -5.58 -14.48
C GLU A 64 6.80 -4.24 -14.26
N MET A 65 7.58 -3.17 -14.07
CA MET A 65 7.05 -1.85 -13.76
C MET A 65 6.48 -1.18 -15.01
N GLY A 66 5.16 -1.04 -15.06
CA GLY A 66 4.46 -0.42 -16.19
C GLY A 66 3.02 -0.87 -16.35
N TYR A 67 2.51 -1.65 -15.40
CA TYR A 67 1.15 -2.20 -15.45
C TYR A 67 0.24 -1.56 -14.37
N ALA A 68 -0.13 -0.30 -14.57
CA ALA A 68 -1.05 0.41 -13.67
C ALA A 68 -2.43 -0.28 -13.64
N PRO A 69 -3.12 -0.33 -12.48
CA PRO A 69 -2.76 0.25 -11.17
C PRO A 69 -1.94 -0.70 -10.27
N PHE A 70 -1.46 -1.83 -10.77
CA PHE A 70 -0.83 -2.87 -9.98
C PHE A 70 0.62 -2.53 -9.62
N GLU A 71 1.46 -2.28 -10.62
CA GLU A 71 2.86 -1.92 -10.46
C GLU A 71 3.29 -0.93 -11.55
N THR A 72 3.85 0.19 -11.11
CA THR A 72 4.38 1.23 -12.00
C THR A 72 5.48 2.02 -11.29
N LEU A 73 6.09 2.93 -11.99
CA LEU A 73 7.03 3.89 -11.43
C LEU A 73 6.37 5.26 -11.31
N GLN A 74 6.67 5.97 -10.25
CA GLN A 74 6.29 7.36 -10.09
C GLN A 74 6.90 8.23 -11.20
N LYS A 75 6.52 9.50 -11.21
CA LYS A 75 7.03 10.48 -12.20
C LYS A 75 8.55 10.66 -12.19
N ASP A 76 9.21 10.25 -11.09
CA ASP A 76 10.67 10.25 -10.97
C ASP A 76 11.34 9.12 -11.77
N GLY A 77 10.55 8.18 -12.31
CA GLY A 77 11.03 7.02 -13.06
C GLY A 77 11.82 6.01 -12.23
N LYS A 78 11.74 6.06 -10.91
CA LYS A 78 12.54 5.23 -9.99
C LYS A 78 11.74 4.63 -8.85
N THR A 79 10.83 5.39 -8.27
CA THR A 79 10.07 4.95 -7.10
C THR A 79 8.90 4.07 -7.52
N PRO A 80 8.87 2.79 -7.10
CA PRO A 80 7.73 1.92 -7.38
C PRO A 80 6.48 2.38 -6.67
N GLU A 81 5.32 2.23 -7.31
CA GLU A 81 4.00 2.48 -6.74
C GLU A 81 2.96 1.54 -7.35
N GLY A 82 1.87 1.29 -6.62
CA GLY A 82 0.74 0.50 -7.08
C GLY A 82 0.30 -0.54 -6.07
N PHE A 83 -0.79 -1.24 -6.41
CA PHE A 83 -1.43 -2.20 -5.52
C PHE A 83 -0.49 -3.35 -5.10
N ASP A 84 0.22 -3.93 -6.05
CA ASP A 84 1.16 -5.03 -5.80
C ASP A 84 2.36 -4.56 -4.95
N ILE A 85 2.80 -3.31 -5.17
CA ILE A 85 3.87 -2.68 -4.40
C ILE A 85 3.48 -2.50 -2.94
N ASP A 86 2.27 -2.01 -2.69
CA ASP A 86 1.75 -1.78 -1.34
C ASP A 86 1.59 -3.11 -0.58
N ILE A 87 1.00 -4.12 -1.22
CA ILE A 87 0.82 -5.45 -0.62
C ILE A 87 2.15 -6.06 -0.22
N ILE A 88 3.11 -6.13 -1.14
CA ILE A 88 4.37 -6.81 -0.87
C ILE A 88 5.22 -6.04 0.15
N THR A 89 5.10 -4.71 0.17
CA THR A 89 5.75 -3.86 1.18
C THR A 89 5.18 -4.14 2.57
N GLU A 90 3.88 -4.28 2.70
CA GLU A 90 3.26 -4.63 3.99
C GLU A 90 3.61 -6.06 4.42
N ILE A 91 3.70 -7.02 3.50
CA ILE A 91 4.17 -8.38 3.77
C ILE A 91 5.61 -8.36 4.30
N ALA A 92 6.53 -7.67 3.61
CA ALA A 92 7.92 -7.56 4.04
C ALA A 92 8.02 -6.96 5.45
N LYS A 93 7.25 -5.90 5.72
CA LYS A 93 7.18 -5.26 7.04
C LYS A 93 6.72 -6.23 8.14
N ARG A 94 5.70 -7.05 7.89
CA ARG A 94 5.22 -8.06 8.85
C ARG A 94 6.23 -9.18 9.08
N LEU A 95 7.05 -9.48 8.09
CA LEU A 95 8.16 -10.43 8.19
C LEU A 95 9.41 -9.81 8.84
N GLY A 96 9.39 -8.52 9.17
CA GLY A 96 10.57 -7.82 9.71
C GLY A 96 11.68 -7.60 8.68
N LEU A 97 11.36 -7.67 7.38
CA LEU A 97 12.29 -7.56 6.27
C LEU A 97 12.24 -6.16 5.63
N LYS A 98 13.35 -5.74 5.06
CA LYS A 98 13.35 -4.65 4.07
C LYS A 98 12.82 -5.18 2.74
N VAL A 99 12.32 -4.31 1.87
CA VAL A 99 11.91 -4.70 0.52
C VAL A 99 12.83 -4.07 -0.52
N ASN A 100 13.15 -4.82 -1.56
CA ASN A 100 13.87 -4.33 -2.74
C ASN A 100 13.17 -4.81 -4.01
N PHE A 101 12.77 -3.89 -4.88
CA PHE A 101 12.10 -4.20 -6.14
C PHE A 101 13.10 -4.24 -7.29
N ILE A 102 13.05 -5.31 -8.07
CA ILE A 102 13.83 -5.46 -9.31
C ILE A 102 12.87 -5.35 -10.48
N ASN A 103 12.99 -4.24 -11.24
CA ASN A 103 12.25 -4.05 -12.48
C ASN A 103 12.82 -4.98 -13.55
N THR A 104 11.98 -5.87 -14.07
CA THR A 104 12.39 -6.87 -15.07
C THR A 104 11.23 -7.22 -15.98
N SER A 105 11.52 -7.71 -17.19
CA SER A 105 10.46 -8.14 -18.12
C SER A 105 9.65 -9.30 -17.56
N PHE A 106 8.35 -9.28 -17.82
CA PHE A 106 7.43 -10.36 -17.45
C PHE A 106 7.81 -11.70 -18.10
N ASP A 107 8.39 -11.64 -19.28
CA ASP A 107 8.88 -12.83 -19.97
C ASP A 107 10.03 -13.48 -19.17
N GLY A 108 9.81 -14.70 -18.74
CA GLY A 108 10.79 -15.44 -17.96
C GLY A 108 10.88 -15.02 -16.47
N ILE A 109 10.07 -14.07 -16.00
CA ILE A 109 10.11 -13.58 -14.62
C ILE A 109 10.00 -14.72 -13.59
N LEU A 110 9.12 -15.68 -13.82
CA LEU A 110 8.94 -16.81 -12.89
C LEU A 110 10.14 -17.76 -12.82
N GLY A 111 10.95 -17.83 -13.86
CA GLY A 111 12.13 -18.72 -13.92
C GLY A 111 13.33 -18.26 -13.10
N LYS A 112 13.29 -17.05 -12.59
CA LYS A 112 14.39 -16.41 -11.84
C LYS A 112 14.18 -16.40 -10.34
N ILE A 113 13.03 -16.87 -9.85
CA ILE A 113 12.75 -16.97 -8.42
C ILE A 113 13.77 -17.90 -7.77
N GLY A 114 14.32 -17.47 -6.64
CA GLY A 114 15.37 -18.17 -5.91
C GLY A 114 16.78 -17.97 -6.48
N LYS A 115 16.93 -17.11 -7.50
CA LYS A 115 18.23 -16.73 -8.09
C LYS A 115 18.41 -15.22 -8.06
N ASP A 116 17.57 -14.47 -8.77
CA ASP A 116 17.66 -13.02 -8.89
C ASP A 116 16.78 -12.32 -7.84
N TYR A 117 15.71 -12.97 -7.42
CA TYR A 117 14.77 -12.47 -6.40
C TYR A 117 14.06 -13.62 -5.68
N ASP A 118 13.52 -13.33 -4.51
CA ASP A 118 12.84 -14.29 -3.64
C ASP A 118 11.43 -14.58 -4.11
N VAL A 119 10.72 -13.56 -4.55
CA VAL A 119 9.30 -13.64 -4.96
C VAL A 119 9.06 -12.78 -6.20
N VAL A 120 7.93 -13.05 -6.86
CA VAL A 120 7.38 -12.21 -7.92
C VAL A 120 6.02 -11.69 -7.49
N CYS A 121 5.86 -10.37 -7.61
CA CYS A 121 4.57 -9.69 -7.44
C CYS A 121 4.41 -8.74 -8.64
N SER A 122 3.62 -9.13 -9.64
CA SER A 122 3.47 -8.44 -10.92
C SER A 122 2.19 -8.89 -11.62
N ALA A 123 1.04 -8.63 -10.99
CA ALA A 123 -0.29 -8.98 -11.48
C ALA A 123 -0.40 -10.40 -12.10
N VAL A 124 0.32 -11.37 -11.53
CA VAL A 124 0.47 -12.72 -12.10
C VAL A 124 -0.82 -13.51 -11.96
N THR A 125 -1.52 -13.73 -13.07
CA THR A 125 -2.75 -14.53 -13.10
C THR A 125 -2.54 -15.94 -12.56
N ILE A 126 -3.39 -16.36 -11.63
CA ILE A 126 -3.44 -17.74 -11.11
C ILE A 126 -4.10 -18.63 -12.15
N ASN A 127 -3.38 -19.60 -12.66
CA ASN A 127 -3.89 -20.61 -13.58
C ASN A 127 -3.37 -22.02 -13.22
N PRO A 128 -3.97 -23.11 -13.76
CA PRO A 128 -3.59 -24.47 -13.40
C PRO A 128 -2.11 -24.79 -13.65
N THR A 129 -1.52 -24.29 -14.72
CA THR A 129 -0.11 -24.52 -15.05
C THR A 129 0.81 -23.86 -14.02
N ARG A 130 0.56 -22.58 -13.71
CA ARG A 130 1.33 -21.83 -12.72
C ARG A 130 1.18 -22.43 -11.31
N LYS A 131 -0.01 -22.95 -10.96
CA LYS A 131 -0.24 -23.63 -9.68
C LYS A 131 0.59 -24.88 -9.49
N LYS A 132 0.92 -25.62 -10.56
CA LYS A 132 1.75 -26.83 -10.47
C LYS A 132 3.20 -26.50 -10.11
N ASP A 133 3.71 -25.39 -10.62
CA ASP A 133 5.13 -25.02 -10.49
C ASP A 133 5.43 -24.14 -9.29
N ARG A 134 4.40 -23.57 -8.69
CA ARG A 134 4.54 -22.53 -7.63
C ARG A 134 3.60 -22.82 -6.47
N LYS A 135 4.09 -22.57 -5.28
CA LYS A 135 3.24 -22.44 -4.10
C LYS A 135 2.59 -21.05 -4.15
N SER A 136 1.54 -20.90 -4.96
CA SER A 136 0.66 -19.74 -4.84
C SER A 136 -0.13 -19.90 -3.57
N VAL A 137 0.00 -18.94 -2.66
CA VAL A 137 -0.89 -18.82 -1.52
C VAL A 137 -2.21 -18.25 -2.08
N VAL A 138 -3.26 -19.03 -1.99
CA VAL A 138 -4.64 -18.64 -2.32
C VAL A 138 -5.38 -18.40 -1.03
#